data_7e017560bbba4ac3a60ee535045e9e30
#
_entry.id   7e017560bbba4ac3a60ee535045e9e30
#
_cell.length_a   1.000
_cell.length_b   1.000
_cell.length_c   1.000
_cell.angle_alpha   90.00
_cell.angle_beta   90.00
_cell.angle_gamma   90.00
#
_symmetry.space_group_name_H-M   'P 1'
#
loop_
_entity.id
_entity.type
_entity.pdbx_description
1 polymer ?
#
loop_
_entity_poly.entity_id
_entity_poly.type
_entity_poly.pdbx_seq_one_letter_code
_entity_poly.pdbx_strand_id
1 'polypeptide(L)'
;MNSKANSNINNRYILFRLGEETYGTPIMKVREVTEYKEPKPIPNSMNGFNGVINLRGEVLGVIDLRKILNITSTSCLSFLVFENSGSMLAGMVDRVMSVIDIPEINIEKSTSKNSTTKDYYLGIAKLETGLVTLIDLEKIGADLNS
;
A
#
# COMPACT_ATOMS: atom_id res chain seq x y z
N MET A 1 -8.63 -9.34 30.89
CA MET A 1 -8.62 -9.23 30.28
C MET A 1 -8.09 -8.97 29.53
N ASN A 2 -7.98 -9.09 29.33
CA ASN A 2 -7.69 -8.77 28.65
C ASN A 2 -7.51 -8.66 27.63
N SER A 3 -7.82 -8.93 27.28
CA SER A 3 -7.97 -8.96 26.30
C SER A 3 -7.60 -8.16 25.51
N LYS A 4 -7.35 -7.47 25.73
CA LYS A 4 -6.83 -6.66 25.15
C LYS A 4 -5.66 -6.92 24.64
N ALA A 5 -5.25 -7.38 25.30
CA ALA A 5 -4.03 -7.76 24.89
C ALA A 5 -4.02 -8.32 23.56
N ASN A 6 -5.00 -8.68 23.15
CA ASN A 6 -5.04 -9.12 21.91
C ASN A 6 -5.21 -8.03 21.06
N SER A 7 -4.20 -7.32 20.82
CA SER A 7 -4.30 -6.41 19.80
C SER A 7 -4.84 -7.16 18.65
N ASN A 8 -5.92 -6.74 18.25
CA ASN A 8 -6.58 -7.29 17.15
C ASN A 8 -5.70 -7.02 15.97
N ILE A 9 -5.20 -8.03 15.35
CA ILE A 9 -4.36 -7.86 14.19
C ILE A 9 -5.09 -7.11 13.09
N ASN A 10 -6.41 -7.12 13.11
CA ASN A 10 -7.19 -6.37 12.13
C ASN A 10 -7.07 -4.87 12.30
N ASN A 11 -6.55 -4.42 13.45
CA ASN A 11 -6.32 -3.00 13.67
C ASN A 11 -4.87 -2.61 13.47
N ARG A 12 -4.06 -3.52 12.97
CA ARG A 12 -2.63 -3.25 12.80
C ARG A 12 -2.35 -2.80 11.39
N TYR A 13 -1.62 -1.71 11.28
CA TYR A 13 -1.34 -1.10 9.99
C TYR A 13 0.14 -0.86 9.82
N ILE A 14 0.62 -1.03 8.60
CA ILE A 14 1.98 -0.67 8.27
C ILE A 14 1.93 0.72 7.64
N LEU A 15 2.77 1.61 8.13
CA LEU A 15 2.80 2.99 7.66
C LEU A 15 3.97 3.21 6.73
N PHE A 16 3.75 4.00 5.71
CA PHE A 16 4.80 4.28 4.72
C PHE A 16 4.59 5.68 4.15
N ARG A 17 5.64 6.21 3.55
CA ARG A 17 5.58 7.53 2.95
C ARG A 17 5.39 7.44 1.47
N LEU A 18 4.58 8.32 0.94
CA LEU A 18 4.47 8.56 -0.49
C LEU A 18 4.49 10.07 -0.64
N GLY A 19 5.57 10.60 -1.20
CA GLY A 19 5.74 12.03 -1.26
C GLY A 19 5.89 12.59 0.12
N GLU A 20 5.11 13.59 0.43
CA GLU A 20 5.21 14.24 1.73
C GLU A 20 4.15 13.78 2.71
N GLU A 21 3.42 12.73 2.36
CA GLU A 21 2.32 12.31 3.20
C GLU A 21 2.51 10.90 3.70
N THR A 22 1.90 10.58 4.82
CA THR A 22 1.96 9.25 5.39
C THR A 22 0.71 8.48 5.01
N TYR A 23 0.93 7.28 4.54
CA TYR A 23 -0.14 6.37 4.16
C TYR A 23 -0.01 5.11 5.01
N GLY A 24 -1.07 4.33 5.02
CA GLY A 24 -1.04 3.06 5.73
C GLY A 24 -1.91 2.03 5.04
N THR A 25 -1.65 0.79 5.34
CA THR A 25 -2.46 -0.30 4.81
C THR A 25 -2.50 -1.40 5.86
N PRO A 26 -3.57 -2.19 5.91
CA PRO A 26 -3.63 -3.26 6.91
C PRO A 26 -2.46 -4.22 6.75
N ILE A 27 -1.84 -4.57 7.88
CA ILE A 27 -0.65 -5.41 7.84
C ILE A 27 -0.95 -6.77 7.22
N MET A 28 -2.18 -7.24 7.36
CA MET A 28 -2.57 -8.54 6.81
C MET A 28 -2.47 -8.57 5.29
N LYS A 29 -2.47 -7.43 4.65
CA LYS A 29 -2.42 -7.38 3.19
C LYS A 29 -0.98 -7.33 2.67
N VAL A 30 0.00 -7.22 3.55
CA VAL A 30 1.40 -7.11 3.13
C VAL A 30 2.11 -8.40 3.46
N ARG A 31 2.78 -8.98 2.46
CA ARG A 31 3.53 -10.20 2.67
C ARG A 31 4.92 -9.92 3.19
N GLU A 32 5.54 -8.89 2.68
CA GLU A 32 6.86 -8.52 3.16
C GLU A 32 7.23 -7.13 2.64
N VAL A 33 8.28 -6.58 3.21
CA VAL A 33 8.86 -5.32 2.78
C VAL A 33 10.26 -5.64 2.31
N THR A 34 10.65 -5.12 1.16
CA THR A 34 11.99 -5.37 0.65
C THR A 34 12.57 -4.09 0.10
N GLU A 35 13.89 -4.07 -0.01
CA GLU A 35 14.58 -2.88 -0.52
C GLU A 35 14.32 -2.70 -1.99
N TYR A 36 14.43 -1.49 -2.43
CA TYR A 36 14.22 -1.15 -3.83
C TYR A 36 15.25 -1.84 -4.72
N LYS A 37 14.78 -2.38 -5.82
CA LYS A 37 15.61 -2.84 -6.91
C LYS A 37 15.06 -2.21 -8.16
N GLU A 38 15.93 -1.91 -9.11
CA GLU A 38 15.43 -1.30 -10.32
C GLU A 38 14.63 -2.31 -11.14
N PRO A 39 13.38 -1.98 -11.46
CA PRO A 39 12.55 -2.92 -12.22
C PRO A 39 13.06 -3.07 -13.65
N LYS A 40 12.88 -4.25 -14.19
CA LYS A 40 13.15 -4.48 -15.58
C LYS A 40 11.92 -4.13 -16.38
N PRO A 41 12.02 -3.25 -17.36
CA PRO A 41 10.83 -2.87 -18.14
C PRO A 41 10.29 -4.04 -18.92
N ILE A 42 8.97 -4.03 -19.11
CA ILE A 42 8.30 -5.01 -19.95
C ILE A 42 7.56 -4.25 -21.04
N PRO A 43 7.76 -4.61 -22.29
CA PRO A 43 7.05 -3.94 -23.40
C PRO A 43 5.55 -4.14 -23.24
N ASN A 44 4.80 -3.12 -23.62
CA ASN A 44 3.33 -3.16 -23.62
C ASN A 44 2.73 -3.35 -22.24
N SER A 45 3.43 -2.89 -21.21
CA SER A 45 2.85 -2.99 -19.87
C SER A 45 1.74 -1.97 -19.71
N MET A 46 0.79 -2.30 -18.85
CA MET A 46 -0.34 -1.43 -18.60
C MET A 46 0.06 -0.25 -17.74
N ASN A 47 -0.77 0.77 -17.76
CA ASN A 47 -0.54 1.94 -16.92
C ASN A 47 -0.43 1.52 -15.47
N GLY A 48 0.55 2.06 -14.77
CA GLY A 48 0.76 1.72 -13.38
C GLY A 48 1.79 0.66 -13.17
N PHE A 49 2.07 -0.15 -14.19
CA PHE A 49 3.12 -1.15 -14.07
C PHE A 49 4.45 -0.57 -14.48
N ASN A 50 5.46 -0.81 -13.65
CA ASN A 50 6.79 -0.28 -13.88
C ASN A 50 7.78 -1.37 -14.27
N GLY A 51 7.31 -2.53 -14.66
CA GLY A 51 8.19 -3.64 -15.02
C GLY A 51 8.10 -4.75 -14.01
N VAL A 52 9.16 -5.53 -13.88
CA VAL A 52 9.20 -6.67 -12.97
C VAL A 52 10.50 -6.68 -12.21
N ILE A 53 10.49 -7.35 -11.06
CA ILE A 53 11.70 -7.64 -10.32
C ILE A 53 11.76 -9.14 -10.04
N ASN A 54 12.96 -9.63 -9.80
CA ASN A 54 13.14 -11.00 -9.37
C ASN A 54 13.41 -10.98 -7.87
N LEU A 55 12.57 -11.65 -7.11
CA LEU A 55 12.72 -11.71 -5.67
C LEU A 55 12.88 -13.16 -5.28
N ARG A 56 14.09 -13.55 -4.98
CA ARG A 56 14.40 -14.92 -4.57
C ARG A 56 13.88 -15.96 -5.56
N GLY A 57 14.07 -15.66 -6.85
CA GLY A 57 13.67 -16.60 -7.89
C GLY A 57 12.24 -16.46 -8.37
N GLU A 58 11.47 -15.58 -7.76
CA GLU A 58 10.09 -15.35 -8.17
C GLU A 58 9.99 -14.00 -8.86
N VAL A 59 9.28 -13.95 -9.96
CA VAL A 59 9.14 -12.72 -10.73
C VAL A 59 7.87 -12.00 -10.28
N LEU A 60 8.03 -10.77 -9.82
CA LEU A 60 6.91 -9.97 -9.35
C LEU A 60 6.71 -8.77 -10.25
N GLY A 61 5.45 -8.47 -10.55
CA GLY A 61 5.14 -7.22 -11.23
C GLY A 61 5.31 -6.06 -10.27
N VAL A 62 5.85 -4.95 -10.78
CA VAL A 62 6.10 -3.77 -9.97
C VAL A 62 5.10 -2.70 -10.34
N ILE A 63 4.42 -2.14 -9.35
CA ILE A 63 3.50 -1.04 -9.60
C ILE A 63 3.98 0.18 -8.82
N ASP A 64 3.75 1.33 -9.40
CA ASP A 64 4.16 2.58 -8.76
C ASP A 64 2.94 3.20 -8.09
N LEU A 65 2.85 3.04 -6.78
CA LEU A 65 1.70 3.55 -6.05
C LEU A 65 1.58 5.06 -6.16
N ARG A 66 2.71 5.76 -6.35
CA ARG A 66 2.66 7.21 -6.49
C ARG A 66 1.93 7.62 -7.76
N LYS A 67 2.18 6.88 -8.84
CA LYS A 67 1.48 7.18 -10.08
C LYS A 67 0.00 6.87 -9.98
N ILE A 68 -0.31 5.74 -9.37
CA ILE A 68 -1.71 5.32 -9.25
C ILE A 68 -2.49 6.30 -8.41
N LEU A 69 -1.88 6.82 -7.34
CA LEU A 69 -2.55 7.74 -6.45
C LEU A 69 -2.31 9.20 -6.83
N ASN A 70 -1.62 9.42 -7.95
CA ASN A 70 -1.37 10.76 -8.46
C ASN A 70 -0.57 11.61 -7.48
N ILE A 71 0.51 11.05 -6.98
CA ILE A 71 1.38 11.71 -6.03
C ILE A 71 2.73 11.98 -6.68
N THR A 72 3.23 13.19 -6.53
CA THR A 72 4.52 13.53 -7.10
C THR A 72 5.61 13.18 -6.11
N SER A 73 6.54 12.34 -6.53
CA SER A 73 7.67 11.96 -5.70
C SER A 73 8.70 11.29 -6.59
N THR A 74 9.95 11.53 -6.32
CA THR A 74 11.02 10.87 -7.06
C THR A 74 11.77 9.88 -6.20
N SER A 75 11.36 9.73 -4.95
CA SER A 75 12.07 8.86 -4.02
C SER A 75 11.44 7.48 -4.02
N CYS A 76 12.24 6.45 -3.95
CA CYS A 76 11.73 5.10 -3.78
C CYS A 76 12.82 4.26 -3.16
N LEU A 77 12.62 3.87 -1.91
CA LEU A 77 13.60 3.05 -1.20
C LEU A 77 13.09 1.67 -0.88
N SER A 78 11.81 1.41 -1.04
CA SER A 78 11.25 0.14 -0.60
C SER A 78 10.10 -0.32 -1.49
N PHE A 79 9.85 -1.60 -1.43
CA PHE A 79 8.66 -2.19 -2.02
C PHE A 79 7.81 -2.81 -0.92
N LEU A 80 6.51 -2.65 -1.03
CA LEU A 80 5.57 -3.45 -0.24
C LEU A 80 5.11 -4.60 -1.14
N VAL A 81 5.38 -5.82 -0.71
CA VAL A 81 5.00 -6.99 -1.50
C VAL A 81 3.65 -7.48 -1.00
N PHE A 82 2.72 -7.64 -1.88
CA PHE A 82 1.36 -8.06 -1.52
C PHE A 82 0.80 -8.99 -2.59
N GLU A 83 -0.21 -9.72 -2.20
CA GLU A 83 -0.80 -10.72 -3.09
C GLU A 83 -2.09 -10.19 -3.69
N ASN A 84 -2.29 -10.47 -4.97
CA ASN A 84 -3.52 -10.11 -5.63
C ASN A 84 -3.90 -11.25 -6.58
N SER A 85 -5.00 -11.92 -6.24
CA SER A 85 -5.55 -12.98 -7.09
C SER A 85 -4.52 -14.05 -7.44
N GLY A 86 -3.75 -14.47 -6.44
CA GLY A 86 -2.78 -15.52 -6.64
C GLY A 86 -1.44 -15.06 -7.18
N SER A 87 -1.32 -13.79 -7.52
CA SER A 87 -0.06 -13.24 -8.01
C SER A 87 0.52 -12.29 -6.98
N MET A 88 1.84 -12.24 -6.93
CA MET A 88 2.50 -11.31 -6.03
C MET A 88 2.88 -10.05 -6.78
N LEU A 89 2.64 -8.92 -6.17
CA LEU A 89 2.98 -7.62 -6.73
C LEU A 89 3.88 -6.86 -5.75
N ALA A 90 4.71 -6.00 -6.29
CA ALA A 90 5.58 -5.16 -5.47
C ALA A 90 5.20 -3.71 -5.70
N GLY A 91 4.71 -3.05 -4.66
CA GLY A 91 4.31 -1.65 -4.74
C GLY A 91 5.44 -0.74 -4.32
N MET A 92 5.79 0.21 -5.18
CA MET A 92 6.87 1.15 -4.91
C MET A 92 6.41 2.20 -3.93
N VAL A 93 7.15 2.37 -2.85
CA VAL A 93 6.87 3.42 -1.86
C VAL A 93 8.17 4.16 -1.55
N ASP A 94 8.05 5.38 -1.05
CA ASP A 94 9.23 6.15 -0.70
C ASP A 94 10.02 5.43 0.38
N ARG A 95 9.37 5.08 1.46
CA ARG A 95 9.99 4.27 2.53
C ARG A 95 8.93 3.78 3.48
N VAL A 96 9.22 2.70 4.14
CA VAL A 96 8.34 2.14 5.15
C VAL A 96 8.76 2.71 6.49
N MET A 97 7.80 3.07 7.31
CA MET A 97 8.07 3.76 8.57
C MET A 97 7.93 2.85 9.78
N SER A 98 6.76 2.29 9.99
CA SER A 98 6.53 1.52 11.21
C SER A 98 5.24 0.72 11.09
N VAL A 99 5.00 -0.12 12.07
CA VAL A 99 3.75 -0.85 12.19
C VAL A 99 3.12 -0.41 13.50
N ILE A 100 1.87 0.02 13.43
CA ILE A 100 1.17 0.49 14.63
C ILE A 100 -0.25 -0.06 14.66
N ASP A 101 -0.84 -0.03 15.84
CA ASP A 101 -2.26 -0.35 16.00
C ASP A 101 -3.04 0.95 15.90
N ILE A 102 -4.08 0.94 15.10
CA ILE A 102 -4.96 2.10 14.98
C ILE A 102 -6.37 1.64 15.33
N PRO A 103 -6.91 2.08 16.46
CA PRO A 103 -8.27 1.69 16.82
C PRO A 103 -9.27 2.24 15.80
N GLU A 104 -10.33 1.50 15.60
CA GLU A 104 -11.31 1.88 14.61
C GLU A 104 -11.90 3.24 14.89
N ILE A 105 -12.01 3.62 16.14
CA ILE A 105 -12.59 4.91 16.50
C ILE A 105 -11.73 6.07 15.99
N ASN A 106 -10.47 5.82 15.72
CA ASN A 106 -9.59 6.87 15.21
C ASN A 106 -9.61 6.96 13.68
N ILE A 107 -10.40 6.13 13.03
CA ILE A 107 -10.44 6.09 11.57
C ILE A 107 -11.76 6.64 11.07
N GLU A 108 -11.68 7.68 10.26
CA GLU A 108 -12.85 8.22 9.61
C GLU A 108 -12.93 7.51 8.27
N LYS A 109 -13.96 6.70 8.09
CA LYS A 109 -14.05 5.86 6.91
C LYS A 109 -14.44 6.69 5.69
N SER A 110 -14.00 6.21 4.55
CA SER A 110 -14.32 6.87 3.31
C SER A 110 -15.80 6.68 3.00
N THR A 111 -16.50 7.79 2.75
CA THR A 111 -17.91 7.70 2.45
C THR A 111 -18.22 8.21 1.06
N SER A 112 -17.20 8.48 0.28
CA SER A 112 -17.41 9.04 -1.03
C SER A 112 -18.11 8.03 -1.92
N LYS A 113 -19.23 8.40 -2.44
CA LYS A 113 -19.96 7.56 -3.31
C LYS A 113 -19.96 8.00 -4.71
N ASN A 114 -19.50 9.19 -4.96
CA ASN A 114 -19.62 9.66 -6.28
C ASN A 114 -18.33 9.79 -6.81
N SER A 115 -17.63 8.93 -6.99
CA SER A 115 -16.45 9.23 -7.35
C SER A 115 -16.17 8.84 -8.70
N THR A 116 -15.69 9.70 -9.44
CA THR A 116 -15.02 9.44 -10.65
C THR A 116 -13.66 8.91 -10.34
N THR A 117 -13.22 8.98 -9.08
CA THR A 117 -11.95 8.40 -8.69
C THR A 117 -12.17 7.00 -8.20
N LYS A 118 -11.17 6.17 -8.34
CA LYS A 118 -11.26 4.81 -7.86
C LYS A 118 -11.35 4.81 -6.35
N ASP A 119 -11.99 3.80 -5.83
CA ASP A 119 -12.22 3.71 -4.40
C ASP A 119 -11.09 2.94 -3.75
N TYR A 120 -9.91 3.52 -3.73
CA TYR A 120 -8.76 2.88 -3.12
C TYR A 120 -8.59 3.23 -1.66
N TYR A 121 -9.36 4.19 -1.17
CA TYR A 121 -9.16 4.71 0.17
C TYR A 121 -10.09 4.05 1.17
N LEU A 122 -9.50 3.53 2.25
CA LEU A 122 -10.27 2.94 3.33
C LEU A 122 -10.73 3.98 4.33
N GLY A 123 -10.00 5.07 4.44
CA GLY A 123 -10.34 6.10 5.39
C GLY A 123 -9.12 6.92 5.76
N ILE A 124 -9.29 7.79 6.74
CA ILE A 124 -8.22 8.62 7.25
C ILE A 124 -8.11 8.39 8.74
N ALA A 125 -6.92 8.00 9.18
CA ALA A 125 -6.66 7.80 10.59
C ALA A 125 -6.15 9.08 11.20
N LYS A 126 -6.65 9.42 12.38
CA LYS A 126 -6.23 10.62 13.09
C LYS A 126 -5.36 10.18 14.23
N LEU A 127 -4.08 10.49 14.14
CA LEU A 127 -3.11 10.14 15.15
C LEU A 127 -2.58 11.42 15.78
N GLU A 128 -1.92 11.28 16.91
CA GLU A 128 -1.31 12.45 17.55
C GLU A 128 -0.28 13.09 16.66
N THR A 129 0.40 12.29 15.86
CA THR A 129 1.44 12.79 14.98
C THR A 129 0.92 13.34 13.67
N GLY A 130 -0.37 13.20 13.40
CA GLY A 130 -0.93 13.73 12.17
C GLY A 130 -1.90 12.77 11.54
N LEU A 131 -2.23 13.02 10.29
CA LEU A 131 -3.20 12.21 9.58
C LEU A 131 -2.50 11.15 8.73
N VAL A 132 -3.12 9.98 8.65
CA VAL A 132 -2.62 8.90 7.83
C VAL A 132 -3.74 8.47 6.91
N THR A 133 -3.48 8.44 5.62
CA THR A 133 -4.47 7.99 4.64
C THR A 133 -4.33 6.50 4.47
N LEU A 134 -5.41 5.77 4.69
CA LEU A 134 -5.39 4.31 4.61
C LEU A 134 -5.85 3.86 3.24
N ILE A 135 -5.11 2.96 2.62
CA ILE A 135 -5.40 2.51 1.27
C ILE A 135 -5.56 1.01 1.21
N ASP A 136 -6.25 0.57 0.18
CA ASP A 136 -6.57 -0.82 -0.04
C ASP A 136 -5.71 -1.35 -1.20
N LEU A 137 -4.62 -2.03 -0.86
CA LEU A 137 -3.71 -2.53 -1.88
C LEU A 137 -4.37 -3.58 -2.77
N GLU A 138 -5.25 -4.37 -2.17
CA GLU A 138 -5.90 -5.42 -2.94
C GLU A 138 -6.76 -4.83 -4.05
N LYS A 139 -7.45 -3.75 -3.75
CA LYS A 139 -8.28 -3.12 -4.76
C LYS A 139 -7.45 -2.48 -5.85
N ILE A 140 -6.33 -1.87 -5.47
CA ILE A 140 -5.44 -1.29 -6.46
C ILE A 140 -4.92 -2.38 -7.40
N GLY A 141 -4.50 -3.51 -6.84
CA GLY A 141 -4.00 -4.61 -7.65
C GLY A 141 -5.08 -5.19 -8.55
N ALA A 142 -6.30 -5.31 -8.02
CA ALA A 142 -7.41 -5.86 -8.80
C ALA A 142 -7.71 -4.99 -10.01
N ASP A 143 -7.66 -3.68 -9.84
CA ASP A 143 -7.95 -2.78 -10.96
C ASP A 143 -6.89 -2.89 -12.06
N LEU A 144 -5.65 -3.15 -11.68
CA LEU A 144 -4.58 -3.25 -12.67
C LEU A 144 -4.62 -4.55 -13.43
N ASN A 145 -5.24 -5.56 -12.85
CA ASN A 145 -5.32 -6.86 -13.50
C ASN A 145 -6.58 -7.05 -14.33
N SER A 146 -7.43 -6.08 -14.35
CA SER A 146 -8.70 -6.23 -15.10
C SER A 146 -8.60 -5.66 -16.52
#